data_6973169d0d558586a43469d5643a6867
#
_entry.id   6973169d0d558586a43469d5643a6867
#
_cell.length_a   1.000
_cell.length_b   1.000
_cell.length_c   1.000
_cell.angle_alpha   90.00
_cell.angle_beta   90.00
_cell.angle_gamma   90.00
#
_symmetry.space_group_name_H-M   'P 1'
#
loop_
_entity.id
_entity.type
_entity.pdbx_description
1 polymer ?
#
loop_
_entity_poly.entity_id
_entity_poly.type
_entity_poly.pdbx_seq_one_letter_code
_entity_poly.pdbx_strand_id
1 'polypeptide(L)'
;MDTRHIRNFCIIAHIDHGKSTLADRLLELTGTVDPRQMTAQYLDQMELERERGITIKGKAVRMLYRHPSGQEYQLNLIDTPGHVDFSYEVSRALAACEGAILVVDASQGIQAQTIANAYLAIANDLVLIPVVNKIDLPTAEPQRVAQEMVQTFGFRPEEVLFISAKEGTGVPRLLEAVVERIPPPRGDATAPLRALIFDSRYDPYKGVVAAVRIVDGSVRVGERLLLMSTGGLGEAVEVGVFRPHPVPTGRLLTGEVGYIATGLKQVRECRVGDTITLAAAPAAAPLPGYRHLKPMVFASLYPAEGESYEALRSALEKLQLNDAALQFEPETSPALGPGFRCGFLGLLHMEIVQERLEREYGVDLVITAPSVAYQVLLTNGQEVMVENPADLPPAGQVREIREPWVEITVITPSRFVGAVMDLVRERRGVFRKMDYISPATSQTPAETPAYDARVLLEYDLPLAELLTDFYDRLKSSTQGYASLDYTFLGYRAGPLVRLDILLNNKPVEALSFIVHRDKAYEQGRALVERLRHLIPRQLFEVAVQAAIGSRVIARETIRPLRKNVLAKCYGGDVTRKRKLLEKQAEGKKRLKRIGQVEVPQEAFLALLKRGKEG
;
A
#
# COMPACT_ATOMS: atom_id res chain seq x y z
N MET A 1 -23.57 8.97 27.05
CA MET A 1 -23.50 7.69 27.77
C MET A 1 -22.36 7.78 28.78
N ASP A 2 -22.41 7.06 29.91
CA ASP A 2 -21.26 6.99 30.83
C ASP A 2 -20.10 6.27 30.13
N THR A 3 -18.87 6.79 30.27
CA THR A 3 -17.66 6.18 29.62
C THR A 3 -17.48 4.72 29.98
N ARG A 4 -17.92 4.28 31.16
CA ARG A 4 -17.91 2.87 31.60
C ARG A 4 -18.64 1.91 30.67
N HIS A 5 -19.60 2.40 29.90
CA HIS A 5 -20.38 1.62 28.94
C HIS A 5 -19.93 1.82 27.48
N ILE A 6 -18.76 2.40 27.25
CA ILE A 6 -18.18 2.57 25.92
C ILE A 6 -17.07 1.55 25.73
N ARG A 7 -16.98 0.96 24.52
CA ARG A 7 -15.87 0.10 24.08
C ARG A 7 -15.42 0.53 22.70
N ASN A 8 -14.16 0.96 22.58
CA ASN A 8 -13.55 1.30 21.31
C ASN A 8 -12.59 0.17 20.92
N PHE A 9 -12.82 -0.44 19.78
CA PHE A 9 -12.04 -1.59 19.33
C PHE A 9 -11.93 -1.61 17.83
N CYS A 10 -10.93 -2.34 17.34
CA CYS A 10 -10.74 -2.62 15.93
C CYS A 10 -10.66 -4.14 15.69
N ILE A 11 -10.70 -4.53 14.42
CA ILE A 11 -10.48 -5.91 13.99
C ILE A 11 -9.18 -5.94 13.19
N ILE A 12 -8.21 -6.72 13.63
CA ILE A 12 -6.95 -6.96 12.96
C ILE A 12 -6.89 -8.40 12.45
N ALA A 13 -6.52 -8.56 11.20
CA ALA A 13 -6.49 -9.86 10.52
C ALA A 13 -5.53 -9.81 9.33
N HIS A 14 -5.08 -10.96 8.89
CA HIS A 14 -4.49 -11.10 7.57
C HIS A 14 -5.58 -10.99 6.49
N ILE A 15 -5.18 -10.69 5.24
CA ILE A 15 -6.08 -10.69 4.08
C ILE A 15 -6.81 -12.04 4.02
N ASP A 16 -8.09 -12.03 3.67
CA ASP A 16 -8.97 -13.20 3.54
C ASP A 16 -9.22 -14.00 4.82
N HIS A 17 -8.78 -13.57 6.00
CA HIS A 17 -9.12 -14.23 7.27
C HIS A 17 -10.56 -13.96 7.75
N GLY A 18 -11.33 -13.15 7.02
CA GLY A 18 -12.75 -12.90 7.28
C GLY A 18 -13.06 -11.69 8.15
N LYS A 19 -12.18 -10.67 8.15
CA LYS A 19 -12.35 -9.41 8.87
C LYS A 19 -13.67 -8.71 8.51
N SER A 20 -13.89 -8.41 7.21
CA SER A 20 -15.09 -7.69 6.73
C SER A 20 -16.36 -8.51 6.96
N THR A 21 -16.31 -9.84 6.80
CA THR A 21 -17.43 -10.73 7.13
C THR A 21 -17.79 -10.70 8.61
N LEU A 22 -16.76 -10.63 9.49
CA LEU A 22 -17.00 -10.48 10.94
C LEU A 22 -17.61 -9.12 11.26
N ALA A 23 -17.12 -8.05 10.66
CA ALA A 23 -17.69 -6.71 10.83
C ALA A 23 -19.17 -6.67 10.42
N ASP A 24 -19.53 -7.26 9.27
CA ASP A 24 -20.91 -7.40 8.81
C ASP A 24 -21.78 -8.12 9.85
N ARG A 25 -21.27 -9.23 10.39
CA ARG A 25 -22.01 -10.01 11.39
C ARG A 25 -22.21 -9.24 12.71
N LEU A 26 -21.24 -8.42 13.13
CA LEU A 26 -21.39 -7.57 14.30
C LEU A 26 -22.46 -6.49 14.07
N LEU A 27 -22.50 -5.87 12.87
CA LEU A 27 -23.52 -4.88 12.50
C LEU A 27 -24.94 -5.49 12.49
N GLU A 28 -25.08 -6.71 12.00
CA GLU A 28 -26.34 -7.45 11.95
C GLU A 28 -26.83 -7.80 13.36
N LEU A 29 -25.98 -8.42 14.19
CA LEU A 29 -26.34 -8.86 15.55
C LEU A 29 -26.66 -7.70 16.50
N THR A 30 -26.06 -6.53 16.27
CA THR A 30 -26.39 -5.31 17.06
C THR A 30 -27.58 -4.52 16.50
N GLY A 31 -28.16 -4.96 15.37
CA GLY A 31 -29.26 -4.26 14.71
C GLY A 31 -28.88 -2.86 14.21
N THR A 32 -27.58 -2.61 13.99
CA THR A 32 -27.07 -1.31 13.51
C THR A 32 -27.47 -1.04 12.07
N VAL A 33 -27.58 -2.09 11.25
CA VAL A 33 -28.08 -2.08 9.87
C VAL A 33 -29.27 -2.98 9.77
N ASP A 34 -30.33 -2.53 9.06
CA ASP A 34 -31.51 -3.34 8.78
C ASP A 34 -31.08 -4.58 7.95
N PRO A 35 -31.49 -5.81 8.31
CA PRO A 35 -31.18 -7.02 7.54
C PRO A 35 -31.54 -6.93 6.05
N ARG A 36 -32.54 -6.12 5.69
CA ARG A 36 -32.94 -5.90 4.29
C ARG A 36 -31.96 -5.03 3.51
N GLN A 37 -31.16 -4.22 4.20
CA GLN A 37 -30.17 -3.33 3.61
C GLN A 37 -28.75 -3.92 3.68
N MET A 38 -28.61 -5.05 4.38
CA MET A 38 -27.32 -5.70 4.57
C MET A 38 -26.82 -6.30 3.25
N THR A 39 -25.64 -5.90 2.84
CA THR A 39 -24.91 -6.45 1.69
C THR A 39 -23.59 -7.00 2.17
N ALA A 40 -23.01 -7.97 1.47
CA ALA A 40 -21.69 -8.49 1.80
C ALA A 40 -20.63 -7.35 1.76
N GLN A 41 -19.74 -7.35 2.74
CA GLN A 41 -18.71 -6.32 2.89
C GLN A 41 -19.30 -4.90 2.97
N TYR A 42 -20.30 -4.74 3.83
CA TYR A 42 -21.09 -3.51 3.95
C TYR A 42 -20.24 -2.27 4.26
N LEU A 43 -19.18 -2.42 5.03
CA LEU A 43 -18.25 -1.33 5.34
C LEU A 43 -17.30 -1.01 4.19
N ASP A 44 -17.02 -1.96 3.30
CA ASP A 44 -16.19 -1.75 2.11
C ASP A 44 -17.02 -1.05 1.03
N GLN A 45 -17.04 0.29 1.05
CA GLN A 45 -17.92 1.10 0.17
C GLN A 45 -17.32 1.39 -1.20
N MET A 46 -16.01 1.28 -1.36
CA MET A 46 -15.37 1.41 -2.65
C MET A 46 -15.62 0.14 -3.48
N GLU A 47 -15.94 0.30 -4.75
CA GLU A 47 -16.06 -0.81 -5.68
C GLU A 47 -14.76 -1.64 -5.73
N LEU A 48 -13.62 -0.94 -5.72
CA LEU A 48 -12.29 -1.52 -5.70
C LEU A 48 -12.00 -2.36 -4.44
N GLU A 49 -12.50 -1.95 -3.26
CA GLU A 49 -12.39 -2.74 -2.02
C GLU A 49 -13.09 -4.09 -2.17
N ARG A 50 -14.30 -4.08 -2.74
CA ARG A 50 -15.11 -5.29 -2.96
C ARG A 50 -14.56 -6.21 -4.03
N GLU A 51 -14.06 -5.65 -5.14
CA GLU A 51 -13.46 -6.43 -6.23
C GLU A 51 -12.18 -7.14 -5.78
N ARG A 52 -11.33 -6.43 -5.02
CA ARG A 52 -10.05 -6.98 -4.54
C ARG A 52 -10.16 -7.74 -3.23
N GLY A 53 -11.32 -7.69 -2.56
CA GLY A 53 -11.54 -8.34 -1.25
C GLY A 53 -10.69 -7.73 -0.12
N ILE A 54 -10.25 -6.49 -0.25
CA ILE A 54 -9.39 -5.82 0.73
C ILE A 54 -10.02 -4.51 1.19
N THR A 55 -9.91 -4.20 2.48
CA THR A 55 -10.21 -2.87 3.00
C THR A 55 -9.04 -1.94 2.69
N ILE A 56 -9.30 -0.85 2.00
CA ILE A 56 -8.30 0.17 1.65
C ILE A 56 -8.31 1.26 2.71
N LYS A 57 -9.51 1.72 3.11
CA LYS A 57 -9.69 2.81 4.04
C LYS A 57 -10.48 2.39 5.27
N GLY A 58 -9.91 2.63 6.45
CA GLY A 58 -10.57 2.35 7.72
C GLY A 58 -11.84 3.17 7.91
N LYS A 59 -12.87 2.58 8.51
CA LYS A 59 -14.14 3.23 8.83
C LYS A 59 -14.53 3.01 10.28
N ALA A 60 -15.09 4.03 10.90
CA ALA A 60 -15.64 3.92 12.25
C ALA A 60 -17.15 3.70 12.18
N VAL A 61 -17.66 2.83 13.05
CA VAL A 61 -19.10 2.60 13.21
C VAL A 61 -19.46 2.48 14.67
N ARG A 62 -20.49 3.21 15.08
CA ARG A 62 -21.10 3.11 16.40
C ARG A 62 -22.23 2.10 16.37
N MET A 63 -22.15 1.07 17.23
CA MET A 63 -23.17 0.06 17.47
C MET A 63 -23.72 0.20 18.89
N LEU A 64 -24.99 -0.10 19.10
CA LEU A 64 -25.58 -0.23 20.42
C LEU A 64 -25.81 -1.72 20.70
N TYR A 65 -25.26 -2.21 21.79
CA TYR A 65 -25.34 -3.62 22.16
C TYR A 65 -25.97 -3.79 23.53
N ARG A 66 -27.02 -4.59 23.62
CA ARG A 66 -27.66 -4.95 24.88
C ARG A 66 -27.03 -6.24 25.41
N HIS A 67 -26.20 -6.10 26.44
CA HIS A 67 -25.54 -7.23 27.09
C HIS A 67 -26.56 -8.12 27.81
N PRO A 68 -26.35 -9.44 27.97
CA PRO A 68 -27.23 -10.35 28.71
C PRO A 68 -27.53 -9.91 30.15
N SER A 69 -26.66 -9.13 30.77
CA SER A 69 -26.91 -8.49 32.07
C SER A 69 -28.02 -7.44 32.07
N GLY A 70 -28.59 -7.10 30.91
CA GLY A 70 -29.58 -6.05 30.72
C GLY A 70 -29.03 -4.65 30.51
N GLN A 71 -27.71 -4.45 30.65
CA GLN A 71 -27.06 -3.17 30.42
C GLN A 71 -26.84 -2.90 28.92
N GLU A 72 -26.95 -1.64 28.52
CA GLU A 72 -26.68 -1.21 27.16
C GLU A 72 -25.27 -0.63 27.04
N TYR A 73 -24.52 -1.08 26.04
CA TYR A 73 -23.16 -0.65 25.73
C TYR A 73 -23.09 0.02 24.36
N GLN A 74 -22.25 1.04 24.27
CA GLN A 74 -21.86 1.67 23.01
C GLN A 74 -20.56 1.04 22.54
N LEU A 75 -20.63 0.32 21.45
CA LEU A 75 -19.49 -0.34 20.80
C LEU A 75 -19.07 0.50 19.59
N ASN A 76 -17.87 1.03 19.60
CA ASN A 76 -17.30 1.76 18.48
C ASN A 76 -16.27 0.85 17.79
N LEU A 77 -16.65 0.30 16.66
CA LEU A 77 -15.75 -0.47 15.79
C LEU A 77 -15.01 0.51 14.87
N ILE A 78 -13.70 0.41 14.83
CA ILE A 78 -12.86 1.07 13.82
C ILE A 78 -12.30 -0.04 12.93
N ASP A 79 -12.82 -0.14 11.70
CA ASP A 79 -12.35 -1.12 10.72
C ASP A 79 -10.95 -0.74 10.23
N THR A 80 -10.09 -1.74 9.96
CA THR A 80 -8.68 -1.53 9.61
C THR A 80 -8.34 -2.27 8.31
N PRO A 81 -7.45 -1.72 7.46
CA PRO A 81 -6.89 -2.50 6.35
C PRO A 81 -6.11 -3.72 6.84
N GLY A 82 -6.02 -4.76 6.01
CA GLY A 82 -5.24 -5.97 6.33
C GLY A 82 -3.87 -6.03 5.65
N HIS A 83 -3.54 -5.14 4.71
CA HIS A 83 -2.33 -5.20 3.90
C HIS A 83 -1.17 -4.36 4.47
N VAL A 84 0.08 -4.83 4.28
CA VAL A 84 1.29 -4.16 4.79
C VAL A 84 1.45 -2.71 4.31
N ASP A 85 1.12 -2.42 3.07
CA ASP A 85 1.20 -1.06 2.51
C ASP A 85 0.29 -0.06 3.25
N PHE A 86 -0.73 -0.55 3.95
CA PHE A 86 -1.66 0.24 4.77
C PHE A 86 -1.40 0.12 6.27
N SER A 87 -0.23 -0.35 6.70
CA SER A 87 0.14 -0.46 8.13
C SER A 87 -0.02 0.86 8.89
N TYR A 88 0.10 1.98 8.18
CA TYR A 88 -0.14 3.31 8.72
C TYR A 88 -1.62 3.54 9.10
N GLU A 89 -2.57 3.10 8.25
CA GLU A 89 -4.00 3.15 8.55
C GLU A 89 -4.32 2.25 9.77
N VAL A 90 -3.68 1.08 9.84
CA VAL A 90 -3.79 0.18 11.00
C VAL A 90 -3.30 0.88 12.27
N SER A 91 -2.12 1.49 12.24
CA SER A 91 -1.55 2.19 13.40
C SER A 91 -2.46 3.32 13.91
N ARG A 92 -3.12 4.05 12.99
CA ARG A 92 -4.09 5.11 13.33
C ARG A 92 -5.33 4.56 14.04
N ALA A 93 -5.89 3.49 13.51
CA ALA A 93 -7.06 2.85 14.10
C ALA A 93 -6.73 2.29 15.49
N LEU A 94 -5.57 1.64 15.64
CA LEU A 94 -5.10 1.10 16.92
C LEU A 94 -4.98 2.20 17.99
N ALA A 95 -4.40 3.35 17.67
CA ALA A 95 -4.25 4.45 18.63
C ALA A 95 -5.59 5.08 19.06
N ALA A 96 -6.68 4.84 18.33
CA ALA A 96 -8.01 5.31 18.68
C ALA A 96 -8.83 4.27 19.50
N CYS A 97 -8.25 3.09 19.79
CA CYS A 97 -8.91 1.97 20.44
C CYS A 97 -8.30 1.62 21.80
N GLU A 98 -9.05 0.89 22.62
CA GLU A 98 -8.61 0.24 23.86
C GLU A 98 -8.40 -1.26 23.68
N GLY A 99 -8.91 -1.85 22.61
CA GLY A 99 -8.74 -3.27 22.33
C GLY A 99 -8.80 -3.61 20.85
N ALA A 100 -8.34 -4.81 20.51
CA ALA A 100 -8.41 -5.32 19.15
C ALA A 100 -8.82 -6.80 19.15
N ILE A 101 -9.65 -7.17 18.17
CA ILE A 101 -9.99 -8.56 17.88
C ILE A 101 -8.95 -9.07 16.88
N LEU A 102 -8.15 -10.06 17.31
CA LEU A 102 -7.15 -10.71 16.46
C LEU A 102 -7.75 -11.94 15.79
N VAL A 103 -8.08 -11.82 14.51
CA VAL A 103 -8.76 -12.89 13.74
C VAL A 103 -7.76 -13.72 12.96
N VAL A 104 -7.79 -15.02 13.16
CA VAL A 104 -6.96 -16.02 12.45
C VAL A 104 -7.85 -17.07 11.80
N ASP A 105 -7.60 -17.39 10.54
CA ASP A 105 -8.32 -18.41 9.78
C ASP A 105 -7.94 -19.81 10.29
N ALA A 106 -8.95 -20.64 10.63
CA ALA A 106 -8.77 -22.00 11.12
C ALA A 106 -8.08 -22.95 10.12
N SER A 107 -8.13 -22.64 8.82
CA SER A 107 -7.50 -23.46 7.77
C SER A 107 -6.08 -22.99 7.44
N GLN A 108 -5.82 -21.68 7.55
CA GLN A 108 -4.53 -21.08 7.15
C GLN A 108 -3.58 -20.89 8.35
N GLY A 109 -4.11 -20.65 9.58
CA GLY A 109 -3.33 -20.35 10.79
C GLY A 109 -2.66 -18.98 10.74
N ILE A 110 -1.63 -18.76 11.58
CA ILE A 110 -0.93 -17.48 11.71
C ILE A 110 -0.17 -17.13 10.42
N GLN A 111 -0.26 -15.87 9.98
CA GLN A 111 0.40 -15.30 8.81
C GLN A 111 1.30 -14.13 9.22
N ALA A 112 2.20 -13.67 8.32
CA ALA A 112 3.16 -12.60 8.63
C ALA A 112 2.49 -11.32 9.13
N GLN A 113 1.42 -10.87 8.46
CA GLN A 113 0.66 -9.69 8.87
C GLN A 113 -0.09 -9.90 10.20
N THR A 114 -0.47 -11.13 10.56
CA THR A 114 -1.05 -11.44 11.87
C THR A 114 -0.08 -11.09 12.99
N ILE A 115 1.18 -11.48 12.82
CA ILE A 115 2.25 -11.20 13.79
C ILE A 115 2.53 -9.70 13.87
N ALA A 116 2.74 -9.05 12.73
CA ALA A 116 3.04 -7.62 12.66
C ALA A 116 1.93 -6.77 13.32
N ASN A 117 0.66 -7.03 12.96
CA ASN A 117 -0.48 -6.30 13.51
C ASN A 117 -0.69 -6.57 15.01
N ALA A 118 -0.45 -7.81 15.48
CA ALA A 118 -0.54 -8.14 16.91
C ALA A 118 0.54 -7.37 17.71
N TYR A 119 1.77 -7.32 17.22
CA TYR A 119 2.83 -6.53 17.89
C TYR A 119 2.54 -5.03 17.86
N LEU A 120 1.98 -4.49 16.77
CA LEU A 120 1.55 -3.10 16.72
C LEU A 120 0.45 -2.81 17.76
N ALA A 121 -0.49 -3.73 17.95
CA ALA A 121 -1.54 -3.59 18.96
C ALA A 121 -0.96 -3.65 20.39
N ILE A 122 -0.03 -4.57 20.66
CA ILE A 122 0.68 -4.67 21.95
C ILE A 122 1.49 -3.40 22.23
N ALA A 123 2.19 -2.85 21.21
CA ALA A 123 2.96 -1.62 21.36
C ALA A 123 2.09 -0.37 21.64
N ASN A 124 0.79 -0.45 21.34
CA ASN A 124 -0.21 0.57 21.69
C ASN A 124 -1.00 0.24 22.98
N ASP A 125 -0.54 -0.70 23.80
CA ASP A 125 -1.17 -1.13 25.05
C ASP A 125 -2.63 -1.62 24.90
N LEU A 126 -2.98 -2.19 23.74
CA LEU A 126 -4.33 -2.69 23.47
C LEU A 126 -4.56 -4.08 24.07
N VAL A 127 -5.75 -4.31 24.60
CA VAL A 127 -6.20 -5.67 24.97
C VAL A 127 -6.54 -6.43 23.71
N LEU A 128 -5.88 -7.58 23.51
CA LEU A 128 -6.14 -8.47 22.38
C LEU A 128 -7.16 -9.55 22.74
N ILE A 129 -8.17 -9.74 21.88
CA ILE A 129 -9.11 -10.86 21.95
C ILE A 129 -8.75 -11.84 20.82
N PRO A 130 -8.13 -13.00 21.13
CA PRO A 130 -7.77 -13.99 20.13
C PRO A 130 -9.01 -14.74 19.61
N VAL A 131 -9.14 -14.83 18.29
CA VAL A 131 -10.29 -15.44 17.61
C VAL A 131 -9.81 -16.33 16.47
N VAL A 132 -10.23 -17.59 16.48
CA VAL A 132 -10.09 -18.53 15.38
C VAL A 132 -11.39 -18.55 14.58
N ASN A 133 -11.32 -18.08 13.33
CA ASN A 133 -12.46 -17.94 12.44
C ASN A 133 -12.51 -19.03 11.37
N LYS A 134 -13.65 -19.14 10.69
CA LYS A 134 -13.93 -20.11 9.62
C LYS A 134 -13.90 -21.57 10.10
N ILE A 135 -14.38 -21.82 11.30
CA ILE A 135 -14.48 -23.20 11.86
C ILE A 135 -15.48 -24.07 11.09
N ASP A 136 -16.28 -23.48 10.23
CA ASP A 136 -17.25 -24.14 9.33
C ASP A 136 -16.59 -24.83 8.13
N LEU A 137 -15.34 -24.51 7.80
CA LEU A 137 -14.65 -25.11 6.65
C LEU A 137 -14.26 -26.57 6.91
N PRO A 138 -14.39 -27.46 5.91
CA PRO A 138 -13.96 -28.87 6.05
C PRO A 138 -12.47 -29.05 6.32
N THR A 139 -11.66 -28.04 5.91
CA THR A 139 -10.20 -28.01 6.09
C THR A 139 -9.77 -27.28 7.36
N ALA A 140 -10.75 -26.88 8.22
CA ALA A 140 -10.45 -26.14 9.43
C ALA A 140 -9.78 -27.04 10.48
N GLU A 141 -8.73 -26.53 11.11
CA GLU A 141 -8.01 -27.15 12.23
C GLU A 141 -8.00 -26.21 13.45
N PRO A 142 -9.18 -25.90 14.04
CA PRO A 142 -9.30 -24.80 15.00
C PRO A 142 -8.42 -25.01 16.24
N GLN A 143 -8.29 -26.23 16.75
CA GLN A 143 -7.48 -26.53 17.94
C GLN A 143 -5.98 -26.33 17.69
N ARG A 144 -5.49 -26.74 16.52
CA ARG A 144 -4.12 -26.51 16.11
C ARG A 144 -3.80 -25.01 16.04
N VAL A 145 -4.68 -24.25 15.37
CA VAL A 145 -4.49 -22.79 15.23
C VAL A 145 -4.58 -22.08 16.57
N ALA A 146 -5.47 -22.50 17.47
CA ALA A 146 -5.53 -21.98 18.83
C ALA A 146 -4.23 -22.21 19.59
N GLN A 147 -3.63 -23.41 19.46
CA GLN A 147 -2.33 -23.71 20.08
C GLN A 147 -1.21 -22.84 19.48
N GLU A 148 -1.19 -22.63 18.18
CA GLU A 148 -0.25 -21.70 17.52
C GLU A 148 -0.37 -20.29 18.12
N MET A 149 -1.61 -19.77 18.32
CA MET A 149 -1.84 -18.44 18.91
C MET A 149 -1.36 -18.37 20.36
N VAL A 150 -1.62 -19.42 21.17
CA VAL A 150 -1.16 -19.53 22.55
C VAL A 150 0.37 -19.49 22.63
N GLN A 151 1.05 -20.25 21.78
CA GLN A 151 2.51 -20.34 21.77
C GLN A 151 3.18 -19.06 21.25
N THR A 152 2.61 -18.45 20.21
CA THR A 152 3.20 -17.29 19.54
C THR A 152 3.01 -16.00 20.35
N PHE A 153 1.83 -15.82 20.96
CA PHE A 153 1.46 -14.54 21.60
C PHE A 153 1.33 -14.66 23.13
N GLY A 154 1.42 -15.86 23.69
CA GLY A 154 1.31 -16.08 25.14
C GLY A 154 -0.11 -16.01 25.69
N PHE A 155 -1.15 -16.17 24.87
CA PHE A 155 -2.53 -16.24 25.34
C PHE A 155 -2.77 -17.48 26.20
N ARG A 156 -3.77 -17.43 27.08
CA ARG A 156 -4.26 -18.63 27.77
C ARG A 156 -5.21 -19.38 26.85
N PRO A 157 -5.20 -20.73 26.84
CA PRO A 157 -6.06 -21.52 25.96
C PRO A 157 -7.56 -21.18 26.08
N GLU A 158 -8.04 -20.84 27.26
CA GLU A 158 -9.43 -20.46 27.55
C GLU A 158 -9.80 -19.06 27.03
N GLU A 159 -8.83 -18.24 26.63
CA GLU A 159 -9.06 -16.92 26.07
C GLU A 159 -9.39 -16.95 24.59
N VAL A 160 -8.98 -18.02 23.88
CA VAL A 160 -9.20 -18.16 22.44
C VAL A 160 -10.65 -18.50 22.14
N LEU A 161 -11.28 -17.68 21.32
CA LEU A 161 -12.66 -17.88 20.88
C LEU A 161 -12.71 -18.53 19.49
N PHE A 162 -13.66 -19.41 19.30
CA PHE A 162 -13.89 -20.14 18.05
C PHE A 162 -15.16 -19.62 17.40
N ILE A 163 -15.08 -19.13 16.16
CA ILE A 163 -16.23 -18.56 15.46
C ILE A 163 -16.30 -19.01 14.00
N SER A 164 -17.50 -18.93 13.44
CA SER A 164 -17.73 -18.77 12.01
C SER A 164 -18.43 -17.44 11.77
N ALA A 165 -17.71 -16.46 11.25
CA ALA A 165 -18.30 -15.17 10.89
C ALA A 165 -19.37 -15.35 9.81
N LYS A 166 -19.21 -16.31 8.90
CA LYS A 166 -20.17 -16.62 7.83
C LYS A 166 -21.48 -17.16 8.40
N GLU A 167 -21.41 -18.15 9.30
CA GLU A 167 -22.58 -18.82 9.89
C GLU A 167 -23.14 -18.07 11.10
N GLY A 168 -22.36 -17.14 11.71
CA GLY A 168 -22.71 -16.44 12.94
C GLY A 168 -22.40 -17.21 14.22
N THR A 169 -21.91 -18.46 14.12
CA THR A 169 -21.57 -19.31 15.26
C THR A 169 -20.48 -18.67 16.10
N GLY A 170 -20.66 -18.61 17.43
CA GLY A 170 -19.69 -18.07 18.38
C GLY A 170 -19.61 -16.54 18.43
N VAL A 171 -20.17 -15.81 17.46
CA VAL A 171 -20.09 -14.34 17.41
C VAL A 171 -20.84 -13.65 18.56
N PRO A 172 -22.00 -14.13 19.07
CA PRO A 172 -22.58 -13.56 20.29
C PRO A 172 -21.65 -13.60 21.50
N ARG A 173 -20.92 -14.71 21.69
CA ARG A 173 -19.92 -14.81 22.77
C ARG A 173 -18.73 -13.86 22.57
N LEU A 174 -18.35 -13.59 21.32
CA LEU A 174 -17.34 -12.58 21.01
C LEU A 174 -17.80 -11.18 21.42
N LEU A 175 -19.07 -10.81 21.16
CA LEU A 175 -19.63 -9.51 21.63
C LEU A 175 -19.62 -9.38 23.15
N GLU A 176 -19.95 -10.46 23.88
CA GLU A 176 -19.81 -10.50 25.34
C GLU A 176 -18.35 -10.29 25.76
N ALA A 177 -17.42 -11.00 25.13
CA ALA A 177 -15.98 -10.87 25.42
C ALA A 177 -15.45 -9.45 25.15
N VAL A 178 -15.95 -8.75 24.11
CA VAL A 178 -15.61 -7.35 23.86
C VAL A 178 -16.02 -6.47 25.03
N VAL A 179 -17.22 -6.66 25.58
CA VAL A 179 -17.71 -5.91 26.74
C VAL A 179 -16.93 -6.25 28.01
N GLU A 180 -16.65 -7.54 28.23
CA GLU A 180 -16.03 -8.05 29.47
C GLU A 180 -14.53 -7.76 29.55
N ARG A 181 -13.80 -7.88 28.42
CA ARG A 181 -12.33 -7.87 28.40
C ARG A 181 -11.73 -6.52 27.98
N ILE A 182 -12.37 -5.79 27.06
CA ILE A 182 -11.87 -4.48 26.63
C ILE A 182 -12.21 -3.44 27.69
N PRO A 183 -11.23 -2.68 28.20
CA PRO A 183 -11.50 -1.66 29.21
C PRO A 183 -12.29 -0.49 28.61
N PRO A 184 -13.02 0.26 29.44
CA PRO A 184 -13.62 1.53 29.01
C PRO A 184 -12.56 2.56 28.67
N PRO A 185 -12.86 3.53 27.77
CA PRO A 185 -11.95 4.59 27.42
C PRO A 185 -11.59 5.45 28.64
N ARG A 186 -10.30 5.76 28.77
CA ARG A 186 -9.76 6.66 29.78
C ARG A 186 -9.88 8.10 29.28
N GLY A 187 -10.09 9.05 30.19
CA GLY A 187 -10.13 10.48 29.89
C GLY A 187 -10.87 11.27 30.97
N ASP A 188 -10.64 12.59 30.98
CA ASP A 188 -11.25 13.51 31.90
C ASP A 188 -12.30 14.37 31.18
N ALA A 189 -13.57 14.20 31.55
CA ALA A 189 -14.69 14.93 30.97
C ALA A 189 -14.70 16.44 31.36
N THR A 190 -13.96 16.82 32.39
CA THR A 190 -13.87 18.22 32.89
C THR A 190 -12.66 18.97 32.36
N ALA A 191 -11.72 18.27 31.77
CA ALA A 191 -10.51 18.85 31.15
C ALA A 191 -10.84 19.58 29.83
N PRO A 192 -9.94 20.44 29.35
CA PRO A 192 -10.02 21.01 28.00
C PRO A 192 -10.11 19.94 26.94
N LEU A 193 -10.85 20.22 25.86
CA LEU A 193 -11.01 19.28 24.75
C LEU A 193 -9.66 18.82 24.19
N ARG A 194 -9.48 17.50 24.08
CA ARG A 194 -8.46 16.86 23.27
C ARG A 194 -9.10 15.77 22.43
N ALA A 195 -9.22 16.02 21.13
CA ALA A 195 -9.78 15.08 20.17
C ALA A 195 -8.67 14.64 19.20
N LEU A 196 -8.39 13.34 19.14
CA LEU A 196 -7.40 12.74 18.22
C LEU A 196 -8.05 12.56 16.85
N ILE A 197 -7.45 13.10 15.80
CA ILE A 197 -7.86 12.88 14.42
C ILE A 197 -7.24 11.58 13.94
N PHE A 198 -8.03 10.55 13.63
CA PHE A 198 -7.52 9.29 13.08
C PHE A 198 -7.82 9.12 11.59
N ASP A 199 -8.77 9.88 11.02
CA ASP A 199 -9.01 9.97 9.59
C ASP A 199 -9.57 11.35 9.21
N SER A 200 -9.45 11.74 7.93
CA SER A 200 -10.05 12.96 7.41
C SER A 200 -10.51 12.78 5.97
N ARG A 201 -11.58 13.46 5.60
CA ARG A 201 -12.10 13.51 4.24
C ARG A 201 -12.60 14.90 3.92
N TYR A 202 -12.60 15.24 2.64
CA TYR A 202 -13.16 16.49 2.18
C TYR A 202 -14.64 16.32 1.76
N ASP A 203 -15.46 17.22 2.21
CA ASP A 203 -16.86 17.36 1.80
C ASP A 203 -17.04 18.74 1.16
N PRO A 204 -17.56 18.86 -0.09
CA PRO A 204 -17.68 20.15 -0.78
C PRO A 204 -18.54 21.19 -0.04
N TYR A 205 -19.48 20.74 0.79
CA TYR A 205 -20.42 21.61 1.51
C TYR A 205 -20.01 21.90 2.95
N LYS A 206 -19.35 20.95 3.61
CA LYS A 206 -19.00 21.03 5.04
C LYS A 206 -17.51 21.29 5.28
N GLY A 207 -16.72 21.33 4.23
CA GLY A 207 -15.26 21.39 4.30
C GLY A 207 -14.64 20.08 4.77
N VAL A 208 -13.53 20.15 5.49
CA VAL A 208 -12.86 18.95 6.00
C VAL A 208 -13.67 18.34 7.15
N VAL A 209 -14.05 17.07 6.98
CA VAL A 209 -14.70 16.23 7.98
C VAL A 209 -13.64 15.34 8.62
N ALA A 210 -13.29 15.65 9.88
CA ALA A 210 -12.35 14.87 10.66
C ALA A 210 -13.06 13.75 11.42
N ALA A 211 -12.63 12.52 11.25
CA ALA A 211 -13.01 11.41 12.12
C ALA A 211 -12.15 11.49 13.39
N VAL A 212 -12.79 11.54 14.54
CA VAL A 212 -12.13 11.85 15.80
C VAL A 212 -12.49 10.87 16.90
N ARG A 213 -11.54 10.65 17.81
CA ARG A 213 -11.78 10.13 19.13
C ARG A 213 -11.63 11.24 20.15
N ILE A 214 -12.65 11.49 20.97
CA ILE A 214 -12.58 12.42 22.09
C ILE A 214 -11.84 11.71 23.24
N VAL A 215 -10.67 12.21 23.57
CA VAL A 215 -9.89 11.70 24.72
C VAL A 215 -10.34 12.42 25.98
N ASP A 216 -10.32 13.77 25.99
CA ASP A 216 -10.77 14.57 27.11
C ASP A 216 -11.78 15.62 26.68
N GLY A 217 -12.59 16.07 27.62
CA GLY A 217 -13.55 17.14 27.43
C GLY A 217 -14.72 16.78 26.54
N SER A 218 -15.23 17.74 25.82
CA SER A 218 -16.35 17.56 24.87
C SER A 218 -16.32 18.63 23.79
N VAL A 219 -17.00 18.38 22.67
CA VAL A 219 -17.18 19.35 21.59
C VAL A 219 -18.66 19.42 21.18
N ARG A 220 -19.12 20.65 20.85
CA ARG A 220 -20.48 20.94 20.38
C ARG A 220 -20.45 21.73 19.08
N VAL A 221 -21.53 21.63 18.35
CA VAL A 221 -21.74 22.44 17.14
C VAL A 221 -21.64 23.93 17.48
N GLY A 222 -21.00 24.72 16.60
CA GLY A 222 -20.78 26.16 16.73
C GLY A 222 -19.54 26.55 17.55
N GLU A 223 -18.83 25.59 18.17
CA GLU A 223 -17.61 25.91 18.91
C GLU A 223 -16.42 26.14 17.96
N ARG A 224 -15.59 27.14 18.30
CA ARG A 224 -14.34 27.41 17.55
C ARG A 224 -13.27 26.41 17.90
N LEU A 225 -12.70 25.84 16.86
CA LEU A 225 -11.69 24.80 16.95
C LEU A 225 -10.29 25.37 16.68
N LEU A 226 -9.29 24.79 17.36
CA LEU A 226 -7.89 25.00 17.10
C LEU A 226 -7.23 23.64 16.84
N LEU A 227 -6.55 23.50 15.72
CA LEU A 227 -5.70 22.36 15.42
C LEU A 227 -4.31 22.63 15.97
N MET A 228 -3.84 21.80 16.92
CA MET A 228 -2.67 22.13 17.75
C MET A 228 -1.35 22.04 16.99
N SER A 229 -1.25 21.18 15.97
CA SER A 229 -0.02 20.97 15.20
C SER A 229 0.10 21.96 14.05
N THR A 230 -1.00 22.26 13.36
CA THR A 230 -0.99 23.15 12.19
C THR A 230 -1.30 24.60 12.53
N GLY A 231 -1.87 24.87 13.70
CA GLY A 231 -2.38 26.18 14.08
C GLY A 231 -3.67 26.59 13.34
N GLY A 232 -4.27 25.66 12.58
CA GLY A 232 -5.51 25.91 11.84
C GLY A 232 -6.67 26.27 12.75
N LEU A 233 -7.45 27.29 12.36
CA LEU A 233 -8.65 27.71 13.06
C LEU A 233 -9.88 27.34 12.26
N GLY A 234 -10.78 26.56 12.85
CA GLY A 234 -12.02 26.12 12.25
C GLY A 234 -13.22 26.36 13.15
N GLU A 235 -14.38 25.90 12.72
CA GLU A 235 -15.61 25.90 13.50
C GLU A 235 -16.26 24.51 13.40
N ALA A 236 -16.78 23.97 14.48
CA ALA A 236 -17.55 22.73 14.48
C ALA A 236 -18.90 22.95 13.78
N VAL A 237 -18.91 22.95 12.45
CA VAL A 237 -20.12 23.17 11.62
C VAL A 237 -21.14 22.05 11.86
N GLU A 238 -20.66 20.83 12.00
CA GLU A 238 -21.49 19.68 12.34
C GLU A 238 -20.67 18.71 13.20
N VAL A 239 -21.31 18.11 14.18
CA VAL A 239 -20.74 17.09 15.07
C VAL A 239 -21.67 15.90 15.10
N GLY A 240 -21.13 14.69 14.91
CA GLY A 240 -21.95 13.49 14.82
C GLY A 240 -21.17 12.20 14.94
N VAL A 241 -21.86 11.12 14.66
CA VAL A 241 -21.37 9.74 14.73
C VAL A 241 -21.64 8.99 13.44
N PHE A 242 -20.95 7.88 13.24
CA PHE A 242 -21.17 6.98 12.09
C PHE A 242 -22.07 5.80 12.49
N ARG A 243 -23.23 5.61 11.81
CA ARG A 243 -24.18 4.50 11.99
C ARG A 243 -24.68 3.90 10.66
N PRO A 244 -23.92 3.21 9.91
CA PRO A 244 -22.56 3.44 9.39
C PRO A 244 -22.41 4.77 8.66
N HIS A 245 -23.53 5.37 8.22
CA HIS A 245 -23.55 6.71 7.60
C HIS A 245 -23.41 7.80 8.68
N PRO A 246 -22.92 9.00 8.33
CA PRO A 246 -22.87 10.12 9.24
C PRO A 246 -24.26 10.49 9.77
N VAL A 247 -24.39 10.53 11.09
CA VAL A 247 -25.62 10.96 11.80
C VAL A 247 -25.26 12.10 12.72
N PRO A 248 -25.80 13.32 12.49
CA PRO A 248 -25.58 14.46 13.38
C PRO A 248 -26.13 14.19 14.78
N THR A 249 -25.31 14.45 15.81
CA THR A 249 -25.71 14.35 17.23
C THR A 249 -25.59 15.65 17.97
N GLY A 250 -25.01 16.66 17.33
CA GLY A 250 -24.79 18.00 17.88
C GLY A 250 -23.67 18.10 18.92
N ARG A 251 -23.19 16.98 19.46
CA ARG A 251 -22.08 16.94 20.43
C ARG A 251 -21.39 15.57 20.44
N LEU A 252 -20.12 15.57 20.87
CA LEU A 252 -19.36 14.38 21.26
C LEU A 252 -18.78 14.56 22.65
N LEU A 253 -18.76 13.51 23.45
CA LEU A 253 -18.29 13.47 24.83
C LEU A 253 -17.01 12.63 24.94
N THR A 254 -16.31 12.78 26.07
CA THR A 254 -15.12 11.98 26.42
C THR A 254 -15.35 10.48 26.17
N GLY A 255 -14.40 9.84 25.53
CA GLY A 255 -14.41 8.42 25.16
C GLY A 255 -15.17 8.10 23.88
N GLU A 256 -15.94 9.01 23.32
CA GLU A 256 -16.73 8.76 22.12
C GLU A 256 -15.89 8.88 20.85
N VAL A 257 -16.26 8.06 19.86
CA VAL A 257 -15.76 8.10 18.47
C VAL A 257 -16.86 8.68 17.60
N GLY A 258 -16.48 9.61 16.72
CA GLY A 258 -17.41 10.27 15.81
C GLY A 258 -16.69 11.15 14.80
N TYR A 259 -17.37 12.18 14.31
CA TYR A 259 -16.80 13.13 13.36
C TYR A 259 -17.11 14.59 13.72
N ILE A 260 -16.23 15.46 13.27
CA ILE A 260 -16.38 16.92 13.32
C ILE A 260 -16.18 17.47 11.92
N ALA A 261 -17.19 18.13 11.36
CA ALA A 261 -17.05 18.95 10.17
C ALA A 261 -16.45 20.29 10.58
N THR A 262 -15.22 20.57 10.16
CA THR A 262 -14.40 21.65 10.70
C THR A 262 -14.57 22.99 9.97
N GLY A 263 -15.28 23.01 8.83
CA GLY A 263 -15.39 24.18 7.97
C GLY A 263 -14.08 24.58 7.26
N LEU A 264 -12.98 23.89 7.51
CA LEU A 264 -11.69 24.12 6.85
C LEU A 264 -11.78 23.73 5.38
N LYS A 265 -11.14 24.53 4.52
CA LYS A 265 -11.19 24.33 3.06
C LYS A 265 -10.06 23.44 2.53
N GLN A 266 -9.02 23.22 3.30
CA GLN A 266 -7.83 22.48 2.89
C GLN A 266 -7.52 21.36 3.88
N VAL A 267 -7.44 20.12 3.38
CA VAL A 267 -7.13 18.93 4.23
C VAL A 267 -5.76 19.04 4.88
N ARG A 268 -4.79 19.69 4.23
CA ARG A 268 -3.46 19.92 4.83
C ARG A 268 -3.50 20.73 6.13
N GLU A 269 -4.58 21.45 6.41
CA GLU A 269 -4.79 22.17 7.67
C GLU A 269 -5.32 21.25 8.78
N CYS A 270 -5.95 20.12 8.41
CA CYS A 270 -6.53 19.15 9.33
C CYS A 270 -5.84 17.78 9.13
N ARG A 271 -4.62 17.68 9.62
CA ARG A 271 -3.78 16.48 9.42
C ARG A 271 -4.23 15.35 10.34
N VAL A 272 -4.18 14.14 9.81
CA VAL A 272 -4.38 12.94 10.64
C VAL A 272 -3.23 12.83 11.65
N GLY A 273 -3.58 12.52 12.90
CA GLY A 273 -2.65 12.53 14.04
C GLY A 273 -2.55 13.87 14.76
N ASP A 274 -3.20 14.93 14.25
CA ASP A 274 -3.29 16.19 14.96
C ASP A 274 -4.35 16.11 16.08
N THR A 275 -4.25 17.04 17.01
CA THR A 275 -5.19 17.19 18.13
C THR A 275 -6.07 18.41 17.89
N ILE A 276 -7.39 18.18 17.90
CA ILE A 276 -8.37 19.29 17.95
C ILE A 276 -8.61 19.68 19.40
N THR A 277 -8.54 20.98 19.67
CA THR A 277 -8.92 21.60 20.95
C THR A 277 -9.87 22.78 20.70
N LEU A 278 -10.45 23.34 21.77
CA LEU A 278 -11.27 24.54 21.66
C LEU A 278 -10.37 25.78 21.65
N ALA A 279 -10.58 26.70 20.72
CA ALA A 279 -9.83 27.95 20.65
C ALA A 279 -10.01 28.84 21.86
N ALA A 280 -11.18 28.77 22.54
CA ALA A 280 -11.50 29.55 23.74
C ALA A 280 -10.81 29.01 25.01
N ALA A 281 -10.51 27.70 25.05
CA ALA A 281 -9.88 27.03 26.20
C ALA A 281 -8.94 25.91 25.66
N PRO A 282 -7.79 26.29 25.08
CA PRO A 282 -6.90 25.32 24.45
C PRO A 282 -6.26 24.39 25.49
N ALA A 283 -6.09 23.15 25.14
CA ALA A 283 -5.34 22.17 25.94
C ALA A 283 -3.85 22.57 26.01
N ALA A 284 -3.19 22.25 27.11
CA ALA A 284 -1.79 22.60 27.35
C ALA A 284 -0.81 21.84 26.44
N ALA A 285 -1.15 20.62 26.03
CA ALA A 285 -0.31 19.78 25.17
C ALA A 285 -1.16 18.94 24.21
N PRO A 286 -0.70 18.71 22.98
CA PRO A 286 -1.36 17.81 22.05
C PRO A 286 -1.27 16.37 22.54
N LEU A 287 -2.13 15.51 21.98
CA LEU A 287 -2.01 14.06 22.11
C LEU A 287 -0.76 13.58 21.35
N PRO A 288 -0.17 12.43 21.71
CA PRO A 288 0.88 11.82 20.90
C PRO A 288 0.36 11.65 19.47
N GLY A 289 1.02 12.32 18.53
CA GLY A 289 0.67 12.25 17.12
C GLY A 289 1.29 11.04 16.44
N TYR A 290 0.82 10.72 15.24
CA TYR A 290 1.41 9.69 14.40
C TYR A 290 2.72 10.15 13.77
N ARG A 291 3.64 9.21 13.55
CA ARG A 291 4.83 9.49 12.76
C ARG A 291 4.41 9.75 11.31
N HIS A 292 4.90 10.83 10.72
CA HIS A 292 4.76 11.04 9.29
C HIS A 292 5.49 9.95 8.53
N LEU A 293 4.77 9.18 7.73
CA LEU A 293 5.40 8.25 6.81
C LEU A 293 5.96 9.02 5.62
N LYS A 294 7.20 8.71 5.29
CA LYS A 294 7.78 9.15 4.02
C LYS A 294 7.40 8.14 2.95
N PRO A 295 7.08 8.59 1.74
CA PRO A 295 6.90 7.67 0.62
C PRO A 295 8.13 6.80 0.43
N MET A 296 7.89 5.55 0.10
CA MET A 296 8.95 4.56 -0.11
C MET A 296 9.10 4.19 -1.59
N VAL A 297 8.01 4.32 -2.34
CA VAL A 297 7.90 4.00 -3.76
C VAL A 297 7.54 5.24 -4.53
N PHE A 298 8.20 5.47 -5.65
CA PHE A 298 7.98 6.64 -6.50
C PHE A 298 7.71 6.19 -7.94
N ALA A 299 6.71 6.79 -8.57
CA ALA A 299 6.46 6.64 -10.00
C ALA A 299 6.01 7.97 -10.58
N SER A 300 6.25 8.19 -11.86
CA SER A 300 5.76 9.38 -12.55
C SER A 300 4.49 9.03 -13.32
N LEU A 301 3.48 9.90 -13.19
CA LEU A 301 2.18 9.79 -13.84
C LEU A 301 2.08 10.86 -14.93
N TYR A 302 1.80 10.44 -16.15
CA TYR A 302 1.61 11.31 -17.29
C TYR A 302 0.22 11.09 -17.87
N PRO A 303 -0.45 12.13 -18.41
CA PRO A 303 -1.72 11.94 -19.11
C PRO A 303 -1.48 11.10 -20.38
N ALA A 304 -2.39 10.17 -20.68
CA ALA A 304 -2.38 9.41 -21.93
C ALA A 304 -2.73 10.32 -23.13
N GLU A 305 -2.61 9.79 -24.37
CA GLU A 305 -2.99 10.55 -25.58
C GLU A 305 -4.46 10.99 -25.53
N GLY A 306 -4.69 12.28 -25.69
CA GLY A 306 -6.03 12.89 -25.63
C GLY A 306 -6.40 13.47 -24.27
N GLU A 307 -5.68 13.14 -23.21
CA GLU A 307 -5.90 13.66 -21.86
C GLU A 307 -5.10 14.95 -21.60
N SER A 308 -5.60 15.79 -20.71
CA SER A 308 -4.94 17.06 -20.38
C SER A 308 -4.17 16.98 -19.05
N TYR A 309 -3.03 17.68 -19.00
CA TYR A 309 -2.28 17.87 -17.76
C TYR A 309 -3.13 18.45 -16.62
N GLU A 310 -4.03 19.40 -16.94
CA GLU A 310 -4.89 20.03 -15.95
C GLU A 310 -5.96 19.08 -15.41
N ALA A 311 -6.46 18.13 -16.22
CA ALA A 311 -7.37 17.09 -15.77
C ALA A 311 -6.67 16.16 -14.75
N LEU A 312 -5.47 15.70 -15.08
CA LEU A 312 -4.65 14.87 -14.17
C LEU A 312 -4.33 15.63 -12.88
N ARG A 313 -3.93 16.89 -12.96
CA ARG A 313 -3.67 17.74 -11.80
C ARG A 313 -4.88 17.82 -10.88
N SER A 314 -6.04 18.18 -11.45
CA SER A 314 -7.29 18.30 -10.67
C SER A 314 -7.69 16.98 -10.02
N ALA A 315 -7.50 15.85 -10.72
CA ALA A 315 -7.78 14.52 -10.18
C ALA A 315 -6.85 14.17 -9.00
N LEU A 316 -5.54 14.42 -9.14
CA LEU A 316 -4.56 14.20 -8.07
C LEU A 316 -4.83 15.08 -6.85
N GLU A 317 -5.15 16.36 -7.03
CA GLU A 317 -5.51 17.28 -5.95
C GLU A 317 -6.75 16.78 -5.19
N LYS A 318 -7.79 16.33 -5.90
CA LYS A 318 -9.00 15.76 -5.30
C LYS A 318 -8.73 14.45 -4.57
N LEU A 319 -7.91 13.57 -5.17
CA LEU A 319 -7.56 12.30 -4.56
C LEU A 319 -6.76 12.51 -3.27
N GLN A 320 -5.79 13.44 -3.28
CA GLN A 320 -4.98 13.78 -2.10
C GLN A 320 -5.83 14.32 -0.93
N LEU A 321 -6.99 14.93 -1.21
CA LEU A 321 -7.93 15.35 -0.15
C LEU A 321 -8.46 14.17 0.67
N ASN A 322 -8.48 12.98 0.08
CA ASN A 322 -8.99 11.75 0.71
C ASN A 322 -7.90 10.72 0.99
N ASP A 323 -6.66 10.98 0.54
CA ASP A 323 -5.51 10.11 0.71
C ASP A 323 -4.30 10.93 1.19
N ALA A 324 -4.14 11.02 2.51
CA ALA A 324 -3.07 11.81 3.13
C ALA A 324 -1.66 11.23 2.90
N ALA A 325 -1.56 10.00 2.41
CA ALA A 325 -0.28 9.35 2.11
C ALA A 325 0.24 9.70 0.71
N LEU A 326 -0.65 10.08 -0.21
CA LEU A 326 -0.29 10.47 -1.57
C LEU A 326 0.44 11.82 -1.56
N GLN A 327 1.66 11.81 -2.10
CA GLN A 327 2.44 13.02 -2.35
C GLN A 327 2.70 13.13 -3.85
N PHE A 328 2.62 14.33 -4.40
CA PHE A 328 2.94 14.55 -5.81
C PHE A 328 3.52 15.93 -6.03
N GLU A 329 4.38 16.03 -7.03
CA GLU A 329 4.99 17.28 -7.49
C GLU A 329 5.06 17.31 -9.02
N PRO A 330 5.01 18.50 -9.64
CA PRO A 330 5.12 18.63 -11.09
C PRO A 330 6.44 18.08 -11.61
N GLU A 331 6.39 17.33 -12.71
CA GLU A 331 7.54 16.79 -13.43
C GLU A 331 7.35 16.99 -14.94
N THR A 332 8.44 17.09 -15.68
CA THR A 332 8.39 17.16 -17.14
C THR A 332 9.36 16.17 -17.74
N SER A 333 8.86 15.30 -18.60
CA SER A 333 9.67 14.37 -19.38
C SER A 333 9.82 14.85 -20.82
N PRO A 334 11.03 14.84 -21.40
CA PRO A 334 11.23 15.16 -22.82
C PRO A 334 10.47 14.21 -23.77
N ALA A 335 10.16 12.98 -23.32
CA ALA A 335 9.48 11.97 -24.11
C ALA A 335 7.96 11.97 -23.94
N LEU A 336 7.46 12.24 -22.70
CA LEU A 336 6.06 12.12 -22.32
C LEU A 336 5.38 13.47 -22.05
N GLY A 337 6.14 14.57 -22.06
CA GLY A 337 5.62 15.89 -21.76
C GLY A 337 5.45 16.17 -20.26
N PRO A 338 4.56 17.10 -19.87
CA PRO A 338 4.32 17.44 -18.48
C PRO A 338 3.50 16.37 -17.76
N GLY A 339 3.85 16.07 -16.52
CA GLY A 339 3.22 15.09 -15.65
C GLY A 339 3.50 15.37 -14.18
N PHE A 340 3.41 14.33 -13.35
CA PHE A 340 3.64 14.43 -11.91
C PHE A 340 4.49 13.28 -11.41
N ARG A 341 5.49 13.60 -10.60
CA ARG A 341 6.20 12.63 -9.77
C ARG A 341 5.38 12.37 -8.53
N CYS A 342 5.01 11.11 -8.30
CA CYS A 342 4.16 10.71 -7.18
C CYS A 342 4.93 9.79 -6.23
N GLY A 343 4.70 9.99 -4.93
CA GLY A 343 5.23 9.15 -3.86
C GLY A 343 4.12 8.33 -3.20
N PHE A 344 4.37 7.04 -3.01
CA PHE A 344 3.45 6.04 -2.50
C PHE A 344 4.03 5.28 -1.31
N LEU A 345 3.18 4.70 -0.47
CA LEU A 345 3.61 3.87 0.67
C LEU A 345 4.19 2.53 0.19
N GLY A 346 3.62 1.94 -0.85
CA GLY A 346 4.03 0.67 -1.43
C GLY A 346 3.44 0.46 -2.82
N LEU A 347 3.61 -0.73 -3.39
CA LEU A 347 3.11 -1.06 -4.73
C LEU A 347 1.59 -1.12 -4.80
N LEU A 348 0.94 -1.76 -3.84
CA LEU A 348 -0.51 -1.85 -3.81
C LEU A 348 -1.16 -0.47 -3.67
N HIS A 349 -0.55 0.42 -2.86
CA HIS A 349 -1.00 1.81 -2.77
C HIS A 349 -0.90 2.52 -4.12
N MET A 350 0.20 2.34 -4.88
CA MET A 350 0.37 2.89 -6.23
C MET A 350 -0.71 2.38 -7.20
N GLU A 351 -0.95 1.06 -7.22
CA GLU A 351 -1.98 0.47 -8.07
C GLU A 351 -3.38 0.98 -7.76
N ILE A 352 -3.70 1.12 -6.47
CA ILE A 352 -5.00 1.65 -6.02
C ILE A 352 -5.16 3.11 -6.43
N VAL A 353 -4.14 3.94 -6.28
CA VAL A 353 -4.16 5.34 -6.72
C VAL A 353 -4.38 5.41 -8.24
N GLN A 354 -3.69 4.57 -9.02
CA GLN A 354 -3.88 4.49 -10.46
C GLN A 354 -5.33 4.14 -10.81
N GLU A 355 -5.85 3.03 -10.30
CA GLU A 355 -7.21 2.59 -10.61
C GLU A 355 -8.27 3.61 -10.17
N ARG A 356 -8.05 4.30 -9.06
CA ARG A 356 -8.93 5.38 -8.62
C ARG A 356 -8.90 6.58 -9.56
N LEU A 357 -7.73 6.99 -10.05
CA LEU A 357 -7.62 8.07 -11.04
C LEU A 357 -8.35 7.70 -12.35
N GLU A 358 -8.21 6.47 -12.81
CA GLU A 358 -8.88 5.97 -14.01
C GLU A 358 -10.40 5.83 -13.81
N ARG A 359 -10.87 5.20 -12.72
CA ARG A 359 -12.29 4.87 -12.51
C ARG A 359 -13.11 6.01 -11.91
N GLU A 360 -12.59 6.69 -10.87
CA GLU A 360 -13.34 7.73 -10.15
C GLU A 360 -13.27 9.10 -10.86
N TYR A 361 -12.16 9.37 -11.56
CA TYR A 361 -11.91 10.67 -12.20
C TYR A 361 -11.87 10.61 -13.73
N GLY A 362 -11.88 9.41 -14.32
CA GLY A 362 -11.92 9.22 -15.78
C GLY A 362 -10.67 9.73 -16.49
N VAL A 363 -9.48 9.63 -15.87
CA VAL A 363 -8.21 10.09 -16.44
C VAL A 363 -7.36 8.88 -16.82
N ASP A 364 -7.15 8.67 -18.11
CA ASP A 364 -6.25 7.61 -18.59
C ASP A 364 -4.78 8.04 -18.41
N LEU A 365 -3.95 7.10 -17.92
CA LEU A 365 -2.60 7.39 -17.43
C LEU A 365 -1.52 6.57 -18.13
N VAL A 366 -0.36 7.21 -18.32
CA VAL A 366 0.92 6.52 -18.57
C VAL A 366 1.74 6.56 -17.28
N ILE A 367 2.06 5.38 -16.75
CA ILE A 367 2.81 5.24 -15.49
C ILE A 367 4.22 4.73 -15.80
N THR A 368 5.23 5.38 -15.21
CA THR A 368 6.60 4.87 -15.26
C THR A 368 6.80 3.71 -14.30
N ALA A 369 7.86 2.93 -14.51
CA ALA A 369 8.22 1.90 -13.55
C ALA A 369 8.47 2.49 -12.15
N PRO A 370 8.00 1.82 -11.09
CA PRO A 370 8.26 2.26 -9.74
C PRO A 370 9.75 2.24 -9.41
N SER A 371 10.20 3.24 -8.70
CA SER A 371 11.57 3.37 -8.20
C SER A 371 11.55 3.63 -6.69
N VAL A 372 12.69 3.47 -6.06
CA VAL A 372 12.91 3.86 -4.66
C VAL A 372 13.66 5.17 -4.60
N ALA A 373 13.60 5.87 -3.45
CA ALA A 373 14.49 6.99 -3.20
C ALA A 373 15.88 6.48 -2.84
N TYR A 374 16.91 7.04 -3.46
CA TYR A 374 18.32 6.75 -3.17
C TYR A 374 18.95 7.91 -2.40
N GLN A 375 19.79 7.59 -1.43
CA GLN A 375 20.62 8.57 -0.74
C GLN A 375 21.99 8.61 -1.39
N VAL A 376 22.36 9.74 -1.97
CA VAL A 376 23.61 9.92 -2.71
C VAL A 376 24.55 10.82 -1.92
N LEU A 377 25.71 10.29 -1.56
CA LEU A 377 26.78 11.07 -0.96
C LEU A 377 27.68 11.61 -2.09
N LEU A 378 27.76 12.93 -2.18
CA LEU A 378 28.59 13.61 -3.17
C LEU A 378 30.06 13.69 -2.70
N THR A 379 30.97 13.94 -3.65
CA THR A 379 32.41 14.11 -3.38
C THR A 379 32.73 15.33 -2.50
N ASN A 380 31.84 16.33 -2.48
CA ASN A 380 31.92 17.49 -1.59
C ASN A 380 31.40 17.23 -0.16
N GLY A 381 30.93 16.01 0.14
CA GLY A 381 30.38 15.61 1.43
C GLY A 381 28.89 15.93 1.63
N GLN A 382 28.21 16.51 0.65
CA GLN A 382 26.78 16.78 0.72
C GLN A 382 25.99 15.48 0.46
N GLU A 383 24.94 15.24 1.23
CA GLU A 383 23.96 14.17 1.00
C GLU A 383 22.74 14.70 0.25
N VAL A 384 22.35 14.02 -0.81
CA VAL A 384 21.19 14.36 -1.66
C VAL A 384 20.28 13.15 -1.79
N MET A 385 18.98 13.35 -1.64
CA MET A 385 17.99 12.32 -1.97
C MET A 385 17.67 12.38 -3.46
N VAL A 386 17.74 11.23 -4.12
CA VAL A 386 17.44 11.05 -5.55
C VAL A 386 16.25 10.10 -5.67
N GLU A 387 15.11 10.63 -6.02
CA GLU A 387 13.85 9.88 -6.19
C GLU A 387 13.66 9.46 -7.65
N ASN A 388 14.08 10.32 -8.59
CA ASN A 388 14.09 10.01 -10.02
C ASN A 388 15.49 9.59 -10.47
N PRO A 389 15.68 8.39 -11.07
CA PRO A 389 16.97 7.95 -11.59
C PRO A 389 17.61 8.91 -12.60
N ALA A 390 16.80 9.72 -13.32
CA ALA A 390 17.30 10.72 -14.27
C ALA A 390 18.09 11.83 -13.57
N ASP A 391 17.74 12.17 -12.33
CA ASP A 391 18.37 13.24 -11.53
C ASP A 391 19.66 12.79 -10.83
N LEU A 392 20.10 11.54 -11.04
CA LEU A 392 21.35 11.07 -10.45
C LEU A 392 22.53 11.93 -10.94
N PRO A 393 23.29 12.55 -10.04
CA PRO A 393 24.45 13.37 -10.40
C PRO A 393 25.49 12.60 -11.24
N PRO A 394 26.29 13.29 -12.07
CA PRO A 394 27.34 12.66 -12.86
C PRO A 394 28.28 11.82 -11.99
N ALA A 395 28.73 10.67 -12.49
CA ALA A 395 29.54 9.70 -11.73
C ALA A 395 30.79 10.31 -11.07
N GLY A 396 31.40 11.35 -11.66
CA GLY A 396 32.55 12.06 -11.07
C GLY A 396 32.22 12.90 -9.83
N GLN A 397 30.95 13.19 -9.57
CA GLN A 397 30.49 13.95 -8.40
C GLN A 397 29.94 13.03 -7.31
N VAL A 398 29.71 11.75 -7.61
CA VAL A 398 29.14 10.76 -6.69
C VAL A 398 30.28 10.02 -6.00
N ARG A 399 30.29 10.06 -4.67
CA ARG A 399 31.18 9.25 -3.83
C ARG A 399 30.58 7.88 -3.53
N GLU A 400 29.28 7.86 -3.19
CA GLU A 400 28.57 6.66 -2.74
C GLU A 400 27.08 6.77 -3.04
N ILE A 401 26.45 5.69 -3.46
CA ILE A 401 24.98 5.57 -3.60
C ILE A 401 24.51 4.57 -2.57
N ARG A 402 23.52 4.97 -1.78
CA ARG A 402 22.85 4.12 -0.78
C ARG A 402 21.43 3.84 -1.22
N GLU A 403 21.04 2.59 -1.15
CA GLU A 403 19.68 2.13 -1.42
C GLU A 403 18.92 1.81 -0.12
N PRO A 404 17.58 1.97 -0.10
CA PRO A 404 16.77 1.59 1.06
C PRO A 404 16.72 0.08 1.21
N TRP A 405 16.90 -0.41 2.43
CA TRP A 405 16.79 -1.80 2.81
C TRP A 405 15.60 -2.01 3.72
N VAL A 406 14.97 -3.17 3.59
CA VAL A 406 13.86 -3.62 4.42
C VAL A 406 14.20 -4.96 5.07
N GLU A 407 13.70 -5.17 6.25
CA GLU A 407 13.59 -6.49 6.87
C GLU A 407 12.30 -7.12 6.36
N ILE A 408 12.39 -8.26 5.74
CA ILE A 408 11.23 -9.04 5.32
C ILE A 408 11.01 -10.20 6.27
N THR A 409 9.75 -10.43 6.64
CA THR A 409 9.28 -11.58 7.40
C THR A 409 8.43 -12.45 6.49
N VAL A 410 8.87 -13.67 6.24
CA VAL A 410 8.13 -14.65 5.43
C VAL A 410 7.69 -15.79 6.31
N ILE A 411 6.38 -16.11 6.30
CA ILE A 411 5.85 -17.32 6.93
C ILE A 411 5.42 -18.29 5.84
N THR A 412 5.92 -19.53 5.93
CA THR A 412 5.67 -20.58 4.92
C THR A 412 5.70 -21.96 5.56
N PRO A 413 5.02 -22.97 4.99
CA PRO A 413 5.25 -24.38 5.35
C PRO A 413 6.71 -24.79 5.10
N SER A 414 7.25 -25.66 5.97
CA SER A 414 8.66 -26.06 5.95
C SER A 414 9.13 -26.63 4.60
N ARG A 415 8.24 -27.30 3.88
CA ARG A 415 8.52 -27.84 2.52
C ARG A 415 8.92 -26.78 1.49
N PHE A 416 8.56 -25.51 1.68
CA PHE A 416 8.86 -24.42 0.75
C PHE A 416 10.04 -23.54 1.20
N VAL A 417 10.66 -23.82 2.34
CA VAL A 417 11.81 -23.05 2.86
C VAL A 417 12.93 -22.93 1.82
N GLY A 418 13.28 -24.03 1.14
CA GLY A 418 14.30 -24.01 0.09
C GLY A 418 13.98 -23.06 -1.06
N ALA A 419 12.72 -23.09 -1.55
CA ALA A 419 12.28 -22.19 -2.64
C ALA A 419 12.32 -20.71 -2.22
N VAL A 420 11.95 -20.40 -0.98
CA VAL A 420 12.03 -19.04 -0.43
C VAL A 420 13.48 -18.60 -0.31
N MET A 421 14.37 -19.45 0.23
CA MET A 421 15.79 -19.15 0.36
C MET A 421 16.46 -18.87 -0.99
N ASP A 422 16.14 -19.64 -2.02
CA ASP A 422 16.68 -19.44 -3.36
C ASP A 422 16.18 -18.13 -3.98
N LEU A 423 14.88 -17.83 -3.85
CA LEU A 423 14.29 -16.56 -4.32
C LEU A 423 14.95 -15.35 -3.64
N VAL A 424 15.09 -15.37 -2.32
CA VAL A 424 15.69 -14.26 -1.57
C VAL A 424 17.18 -14.09 -1.93
N ARG A 425 17.93 -15.17 -2.11
CA ARG A 425 19.34 -15.12 -2.53
C ARG A 425 19.48 -14.51 -3.93
N GLU A 426 18.63 -14.86 -4.87
CA GLU A 426 18.60 -14.27 -6.21
C GLU A 426 18.37 -12.75 -6.14
N ARG A 427 17.62 -12.29 -5.12
CA ARG A 427 17.28 -10.89 -4.89
C ARG A 427 18.22 -10.16 -3.93
N ARG A 428 19.45 -10.65 -3.74
CA ARG A 428 20.48 -10.02 -2.88
C ARG A 428 20.10 -10.00 -1.39
N GLY A 429 19.15 -10.84 -0.97
CA GLY A 429 18.72 -10.90 0.42
C GLY A 429 19.78 -11.54 1.32
N VAL A 430 19.85 -11.05 2.55
CA VAL A 430 20.74 -11.52 3.61
C VAL A 430 19.92 -12.21 4.68
N PHE A 431 20.22 -13.47 4.95
CA PHE A 431 19.55 -14.25 5.98
C PHE A 431 19.82 -13.68 7.38
N ARG A 432 18.78 -13.60 8.20
CA ARG A 432 18.85 -13.21 9.62
C ARG A 432 18.50 -14.34 10.55
N LYS A 433 17.29 -14.87 10.42
CA LYS A 433 16.71 -15.78 11.40
C LYS A 433 15.74 -16.75 10.76
N MET A 434 15.62 -17.93 11.37
CA MET A 434 14.60 -18.93 11.05
C MET A 434 14.07 -19.52 12.34
N ASP A 435 12.76 -19.44 12.56
CA ASP A 435 12.07 -20.02 13.71
C ASP A 435 10.92 -20.91 13.26
N TYR A 436 10.65 -21.95 14.02
CA TYR A 436 9.45 -22.77 13.87
C TYR A 436 8.33 -22.19 14.73
N ILE A 437 7.19 -21.81 14.10
CA ILE A 437 6.01 -21.28 14.81
C ILE A 437 5.28 -22.40 15.57
N SER A 438 5.26 -23.61 14.99
CA SER A 438 4.70 -24.79 15.65
C SER A 438 5.84 -25.73 16.01
N PRO A 439 6.12 -25.98 17.32
CA PRO A 439 7.08 -27.02 17.70
C PRO A 439 6.54 -28.36 17.22
N ALA A 440 7.41 -29.18 16.66
CA ALA A 440 7.12 -30.58 16.44
C ALA A 440 6.79 -31.19 17.81
N THR A 441 5.51 -31.37 18.13
CA THR A 441 5.08 -31.99 19.37
C THR A 441 5.57 -33.41 19.34
N SER A 442 6.55 -33.71 20.19
CA SER A 442 7.13 -35.03 20.43
C SER A 442 6.15 -36.07 21.04
N GLN A 443 4.83 -35.81 20.96
CA GLN A 443 3.81 -36.67 21.59
C GLN A 443 2.59 -37.01 20.71
N THR A 444 2.58 -36.70 19.44
CA THR A 444 1.59 -37.28 18.51
C THR A 444 2.25 -38.41 17.71
N PRO A 445 1.59 -39.61 17.61
CA PRO A 445 2.13 -40.70 16.81
C PRO A 445 2.28 -40.26 15.35
N ALA A 446 3.36 -40.65 14.75
CA ALA A 446 3.86 -40.68 13.37
C ALA A 446 2.93 -40.45 12.14
N GLU A 447 1.80 -39.72 12.27
CA GLU A 447 0.82 -39.57 11.20
C GLU A 447 0.71 -38.13 10.62
N THR A 448 1.34 -37.12 11.24
CA THR A 448 1.47 -35.81 10.60
C THR A 448 2.86 -35.69 10.01
N PRO A 449 3.02 -35.59 8.68
CA PRO A 449 4.34 -35.45 8.08
C PRO A 449 5.00 -34.19 8.67
N ALA A 450 6.26 -34.28 9.07
CA ALA A 450 7.10 -33.17 9.53
C ALA A 450 7.19 -32.00 8.52
N TYR A 451 6.60 -32.16 7.36
CA TYR A 451 6.58 -31.24 6.24
C TYR A 451 5.57 -30.07 6.37
N ASP A 452 4.64 -30.10 7.32
CA ASP A 452 3.61 -29.05 7.48
C ASP A 452 3.88 -28.05 8.62
N ALA A 453 5.03 -28.17 9.29
CA ALA A 453 5.45 -27.18 10.29
C ALA A 453 5.61 -25.81 9.62
N ARG A 454 5.03 -24.77 10.24
CA ARG A 454 5.20 -23.39 9.75
C ARG A 454 6.51 -22.82 10.24
N VAL A 455 7.19 -22.16 9.32
CA VAL A 455 8.50 -21.56 9.55
C VAL A 455 8.41 -20.06 9.29
N LEU A 456 8.92 -19.30 10.23
CA LEU A 456 9.15 -17.86 10.11
C LEU A 456 10.59 -17.68 9.65
N LEU A 457 10.76 -16.93 8.57
CA LEU A 457 12.04 -16.60 7.95
C LEU A 457 12.21 -15.07 7.93
N GLU A 458 13.31 -14.58 8.46
CA GLU A 458 13.64 -13.16 8.44
C GLU A 458 14.88 -12.92 7.59
N TYR A 459 14.81 -11.93 6.71
CA TYR A 459 15.91 -11.51 5.85
C TYR A 459 15.97 -10.00 5.74
N ASP A 460 17.17 -9.46 5.49
CA ASP A 460 17.34 -8.11 4.98
C ASP A 460 17.33 -8.15 3.45
N LEU A 461 16.57 -7.28 2.81
CA LEU A 461 16.42 -7.20 1.36
C LEU A 461 16.45 -5.74 0.90
N PRO A 462 17.11 -5.42 -0.25
CA PRO A 462 16.94 -4.10 -0.84
C PRO A 462 15.50 -3.89 -1.30
N LEU A 463 14.89 -2.76 -0.95
CA LEU A 463 13.50 -2.46 -1.28
C LEU A 463 13.24 -2.52 -2.80
N ALA A 464 14.20 -2.06 -3.62
CA ALA A 464 14.10 -2.11 -5.07
C ALA A 464 13.93 -3.53 -5.65
N GLU A 465 14.45 -4.55 -4.96
CA GLU A 465 14.29 -5.96 -5.37
C GLU A 465 12.92 -6.54 -4.97
N LEU A 466 12.24 -5.91 -4.00
CA LEU A 466 10.88 -6.26 -3.59
C LEU A 466 9.83 -5.72 -4.55
N LEU A 467 10.07 -4.52 -5.14
CA LEU A 467 9.12 -3.78 -5.96
C LEU A 467 8.82 -4.41 -7.34
N THR A 468 9.54 -5.41 -7.75
CA THR A 468 9.29 -6.06 -9.04
C THR A 468 8.35 -7.25 -8.87
N ASP A 469 8.66 -8.37 -9.41
CA ASP A 469 7.89 -9.62 -9.39
C ASP A 469 8.11 -10.50 -8.14
N PHE A 470 8.69 -9.96 -7.05
CA PHE A 470 9.06 -10.74 -5.87
C PHE A 470 7.85 -11.40 -5.21
N TYR A 471 6.77 -10.66 -5.00
CA TYR A 471 5.56 -11.17 -4.35
C TYR A 471 4.90 -12.28 -5.18
N ASP A 472 4.78 -12.06 -6.49
CA ASP A 472 4.19 -13.05 -7.41
C ASP A 472 5.04 -14.31 -7.48
N ARG A 473 6.36 -14.17 -7.53
CA ARG A 473 7.29 -15.30 -7.48
C ARG A 473 7.27 -16.03 -6.15
N LEU A 474 7.16 -15.30 -5.05
CA LEU A 474 6.99 -15.90 -3.73
C LEU A 474 5.72 -16.74 -3.67
N LYS A 475 4.59 -16.19 -4.11
CA LYS A 475 3.31 -16.89 -4.14
C LYS A 475 3.35 -18.10 -5.09
N SER A 476 3.85 -17.96 -6.30
CA SER A 476 3.92 -19.06 -7.27
C SER A 476 4.85 -20.17 -6.82
N SER A 477 6.03 -19.86 -6.28
CA SER A 477 7.01 -20.87 -5.81
C SER A 477 6.56 -21.60 -4.55
N THR A 478 5.60 -21.04 -3.81
CA THR A 478 5.06 -21.62 -2.58
C THR A 478 3.59 -22.05 -2.71
N GLN A 479 3.08 -22.17 -3.95
CA GLN A 479 1.68 -22.54 -4.22
C GLN A 479 0.65 -21.66 -3.48
N GLY A 480 0.97 -20.39 -3.27
CA GLY A 480 0.13 -19.43 -2.54
C GLY A 480 0.25 -19.46 -1.02
N TYR A 481 0.99 -20.41 -0.44
CA TYR A 481 1.06 -20.58 1.01
C TYR A 481 1.91 -19.55 1.74
N ALA A 482 2.94 -18.98 1.12
CA ALA A 482 3.78 -18.00 1.79
C ALA A 482 3.06 -16.67 1.98
N SER A 483 3.22 -16.08 3.16
CA SER A 483 2.87 -14.69 3.46
C SER A 483 4.12 -13.85 3.68
N LEU A 484 4.04 -12.58 3.35
CA LEU A 484 5.12 -11.61 3.43
C LEU A 484 4.67 -10.38 4.21
N ASP A 485 5.54 -9.91 5.07
CA ASP A 485 5.50 -8.58 5.67
C ASP A 485 6.88 -7.93 5.59
N TYR A 486 6.98 -6.59 5.65
CA TYR A 486 8.27 -5.93 5.61
C TYR A 486 8.30 -4.66 6.44
N THR A 487 9.49 -4.34 6.96
CA THR A 487 9.75 -3.14 7.76
C THR A 487 11.00 -2.43 7.26
N PHE A 488 10.95 -1.11 7.17
CA PHE A 488 12.07 -0.30 6.73
C PHE A 488 13.23 -0.32 7.75
N LEU A 489 14.44 -0.65 7.29
CA LEU A 489 15.65 -0.71 8.12
C LEU A 489 16.53 0.54 8.02
N GLY A 490 16.55 1.20 6.86
CA GLY A 490 17.44 2.32 6.58
C GLY A 490 18.14 2.19 5.23
N TYR A 491 19.15 3.03 5.01
CA TYR A 491 19.91 3.08 3.76
C TYR A 491 21.24 2.36 3.92
N ARG A 492 21.63 1.57 2.91
CA ARG A 492 22.93 0.89 2.85
C ARG A 492 23.62 1.17 1.54
N ALA A 493 24.93 1.41 1.60
CA ALA A 493 25.78 1.58 0.42
C ALA A 493 25.86 0.31 -0.42
N GLY A 494 25.84 0.48 -1.74
CA GLY A 494 26.00 -0.61 -2.68
C GLY A 494 26.69 -0.18 -3.98
N PRO A 495 27.22 -1.12 -4.77
CA PRO A 495 27.81 -0.84 -6.08
C PRO A 495 26.70 -0.63 -7.11
N LEU A 496 25.98 0.49 -6.98
CA LEU A 496 24.84 0.85 -7.81
C LEU A 496 25.26 1.70 -9.00
N VAL A 497 24.60 1.53 -10.12
CA VAL A 497 24.84 2.27 -11.36
C VAL A 497 23.52 2.65 -12.02
N ARG A 498 23.46 3.83 -12.67
CA ARG A 498 22.35 4.19 -13.53
C ARG A 498 22.48 3.46 -14.86
N LEU A 499 21.42 2.80 -15.26
CA LEU A 499 21.26 2.16 -16.56
C LEU A 499 20.33 3.01 -17.40
N ASP A 500 20.85 3.57 -18.48
CA ASP A 500 20.12 4.39 -19.43
C ASP A 500 19.68 3.59 -20.64
N ILE A 501 18.43 3.76 -21.08
CA ILE A 501 17.93 3.22 -22.34
C ILE A 501 18.00 4.30 -23.41
N LEU A 502 18.67 3.98 -24.50
CA LEU A 502 18.88 4.89 -25.62
C LEU A 502 18.10 4.40 -26.84
N LEU A 503 17.35 5.28 -27.47
CA LEU A 503 16.73 5.06 -28.77
C LEU A 503 17.46 5.91 -29.81
N ASN A 504 18.14 5.26 -30.76
CA ASN A 504 19.00 5.95 -31.74
C ASN A 504 20.03 6.89 -31.10
N ASN A 505 20.68 6.45 -30.03
CA ASN A 505 21.67 7.18 -29.21
C ASN A 505 21.08 8.39 -28.42
N LYS A 506 19.76 8.54 -28.36
CA LYS A 506 19.11 9.53 -27.50
C LYS A 506 18.58 8.85 -26.24
N PRO A 507 18.90 9.32 -25.04
CA PRO A 507 18.38 8.73 -23.81
C PRO A 507 16.87 8.94 -23.70
N VAL A 508 16.18 7.93 -23.17
CA VAL A 508 14.77 8.01 -22.78
C VAL A 508 14.72 7.95 -21.25
N GLU A 509 14.68 9.11 -20.63
CA GLU A 509 14.78 9.27 -19.16
C GLU A 509 13.76 8.44 -18.41
N ALA A 510 12.52 8.38 -18.90
CA ALA A 510 11.45 7.58 -18.30
C ALA A 510 11.72 6.05 -18.31
N LEU A 511 12.71 5.57 -19.06
CA LEU A 511 13.16 4.19 -19.08
C LEU A 511 14.50 3.98 -18.36
N SER A 512 15.07 5.03 -17.75
CA SER A 512 16.30 4.93 -16.96
C SER A 512 16.00 4.42 -15.56
N PHE A 513 16.88 3.58 -15.01
CA PHE A 513 16.73 3.05 -13.65
C PHE A 513 18.09 2.78 -13.00
N ILE A 514 18.09 2.72 -11.66
CA ILE A 514 19.29 2.41 -10.89
C ILE A 514 19.27 0.92 -10.57
N VAL A 515 20.42 0.26 -10.80
CA VAL A 515 20.58 -1.19 -10.68
C VAL A 515 21.92 -1.54 -10.05
N HIS A 516 22.00 -2.70 -9.40
CA HIS A 516 23.25 -3.25 -8.93
C HIS A 516 24.17 -3.56 -10.12
N ARG A 517 25.45 -3.17 -10.03
CA ARG A 517 26.43 -3.26 -11.12
C ARG A 517 26.50 -4.67 -11.73
N ASP A 518 26.49 -5.70 -10.90
CA ASP A 518 26.62 -7.09 -11.35
C ASP A 518 25.42 -7.58 -12.15
N LYS A 519 24.22 -7.00 -11.89
CA LYS A 519 22.98 -7.34 -12.61
C LYS A 519 22.71 -6.43 -13.81
N ALA A 520 23.48 -5.35 -13.98
CA ALA A 520 23.21 -4.33 -14.99
C ALA A 520 23.22 -4.88 -16.43
N TYR A 521 24.15 -5.78 -16.75
CA TYR A 521 24.23 -6.39 -18.08
C TYR A 521 23.01 -7.27 -18.38
N GLU A 522 22.66 -8.16 -17.46
CA GLU A 522 21.54 -9.09 -17.63
C GLU A 522 20.21 -8.34 -17.76
N GLN A 523 19.96 -7.39 -16.84
CA GLN A 523 18.74 -6.58 -16.85
C GLN A 523 18.66 -5.66 -18.08
N GLY A 524 19.77 -5.03 -18.45
CA GLY A 524 19.85 -4.18 -19.64
C GLY A 524 19.57 -4.96 -20.93
N ARG A 525 20.13 -6.16 -21.07
CA ARG A 525 19.91 -7.04 -22.22
C ARG A 525 18.45 -7.50 -22.31
N ALA A 526 17.90 -8.00 -21.20
CA ALA A 526 16.50 -8.44 -21.16
C ALA A 526 15.51 -7.31 -21.50
N LEU A 527 15.77 -6.10 -21.00
CA LEU A 527 14.93 -4.96 -21.29
C LEU A 527 15.01 -4.53 -22.76
N VAL A 528 16.23 -4.45 -23.33
CA VAL A 528 16.43 -4.07 -24.73
C VAL A 528 15.79 -5.09 -25.67
N GLU A 529 15.84 -6.37 -25.36
CA GLU A 529 15.20 -7.44 -26.12
C GLU A 529 13.66 -7.29 -26.09
N ARG A 530 13.05 -7.01 -24.93
CA ARG A 530 11.61 -6.74 -24.82
C ARG A 530 11.18 -5.48 -25.58
N LEU A 531 11.91 -4.38 -25.40
CA LEU A 531 11.62 -3.13 -26.09
C LEU A 531 11.66 -3.28 -27.61
N ARG A 532 12.53 -4.13 -28.13
CA ARG A 532 12.56 -4.48 -29.55
C ARG A 532 11.24 -5.08 -30.05
N HIS A 533 10.52 -5.83 -29.22
CA HIS A 533 9.23 -6.43 -29.57
C HIS A 533 8.06 -5.47 -29.38
N LEU A 534 8.13 -4.59 -28.38
CA LEU A 534 7.07 -3.65 -28.04
C LEU A 534 7.07 -2.40 -28.92
N ILE A 535 8.25 -1.86 -29.26
CA ILE A 535 8.34 -0.66 -30.09
C ILE A 535 8.00 -1.00 -31.55
N PRO A 536 7.01 -0.33 -32.15
CA PRO A 536 6.58 -0.62 -33.50
C PRO A 536 7.67 -0.26 -34.53
N ARG A 537 7.69 -1.01 -35.64
CA ARG A 537 8.62 -0.73 -36.75
C ARG A 537 8.34 0.64 -37.35
N GLN A 538 9.37 1.47 -37.42
CA GLN A 538 9.33 2.79 -38.03
C GLN A 538 9.80 2.73 -39.50
N LEU A 539 9.67 3.84 -40.24
CA LEU A 539 10.18 3.97 -41.61
C LEU A 539 11.71 3.95 -41.68
N PHE A 540 12.39 4.08 -40.52
CA PHE A 540 13.84 4.03 -40.37
C PHE A 540 14.23 2.97 -39.31
N GLU A 541 15.49 2.62 -39.29
CA GLU A 541 16.06 1.68 -38.33
C GLU A 541 16.11 2.32 -36.94
N VAL A 542 15.60 1.62 -35.93
CA VAL A 542 15.67 2.05 -34.53
C VAL A 542 16.66 1.15 -33.78
N ALA A 543 17.74 1.75 -33.28
CA ALA A 543 18.67 1.09 -32.38
C ALA A 543 18.18 1.28 -30.93
N VAL A 544 17.86 0.18 -30.24
CA VAL A 544 17.53 0.15 -28.82
C VAL A 544 18.79 -0.29 -28.07
N GLN A 545 19.27 0.53 -27.14
CA GLN A 545 20.54 0.30 -26.47
C GLN A 545 20.40 0.48 -24.96
N ALA A 546 21.09 -0.32 -24.18
CA ALA A 546 21.28 -0.11 -22.74
C ALA A 546 22.72 0.35 -22.49
N ALA A 547 22.88 1.41 -21.71
CA ALA A 547 24.19 2.01 -21.45
C ALA A 547 24.38 2.36 -19.97
N ILE A 548 25.62 2.28 -19.52
CA ILE A 548 26.08 2.79 -18.21
C ILE A 548 27.01 3.96 -18.51
N GLY A 549 26.55 5.19 -18.23
CA GLY A 549 27.25 6.39 -18.64
C GLY A 549 27.42 6.43 -20.18
N SER A 550 28.66 6.50 -20.65
CA SER A 550 28.97 6.52 -22.11
C SER A 550 29.11 5.12 -22.72
N ARG A 551 29.12 4.04 -21.91
CA ARG A 551 29.38 2.67 -22.38
C ARG A 551 28.08 1.93 -22.67
N VAL A 552 27.83 1.60 -23.93
CA VAL A 552 26.74 0.69 -24.33
C VAL A 552 27.10 -0.74 -23.93
N ILE A 553 26.21 -1.38 -23.15
CA ILE A 553 26.39 -2.76 -22.66
C ILE A 553 25.52 -3.79 -23.39
N ALA A 554 24.36 -3.36 -23.92
CA ALA A 554 23.50 -4.22 -24.74
C ALA A 554 22.87 -3.41 -25.87
N ARG A 555 22.59 -4.07 -27.00
CA ARG A 555 21.99 -3.43 -28.17
C ARG A 555 21.14 -4.41 -28.95
N GLU A 556 19.96 -3.95 -29.34
CA GLU A 556 19.08 -4.59 -30.31
C GLU A 556 18.70 -3.60 -31.42
N THR A 557 18.25 -4.12 -32.55
CA THR A 557 17.91 -3.27 -33.69
C THR A 557 16.55 -3.66 -34.27
N ILE A 558 15.66 -2.67 -34.35
CA ILE A 558 14.34 -2.82 -34.97
C ILE A 558 14.49 -2.46 -36.46
N ARG A 559 14.22 -3.45 -37.30
CA ARG A 559 14.35 -3.28 -38.76
C ARG A 559 13.24 -2.33 -39.27
N PRO A 560 13.56 -1.41 -40.21
CA PRO A 560 12.60 -0.48 -40.75
C PRO A 560 11.51 -1.16 -41.59
N LEU A 561 10.36 -0.52 -41.69
CA LEU A 561 9.35 -0.87 -42.67
C LEU A 561 9.94 -0.69 -44.07
N ARG A 562 9.82 -1.71 -44.93
CA ARG A 562 10.29 -1.66 -46.31
C ARG A 562 9.11 -1.44 -47.24
N LYS A 563 9.08 -0.29 -47.91
CA LYS A 563 8.22 -0.09 -49.07
C LYS A 563 8.90 -0.73 -50.28
N ASN A 564 8.21 -1.62 -50.99
CA ASN A 564 8.77 -2.22 -52.17
C ASN A 564 8.79 -1.19 -53.32
N VAL A 565 9.86 -0.38 -53.39
CA VAL A 565 10.04 0.66 -54.43
C VAL A 565 10.34 0.06 -55.81
N LEU A 566 10.65 -1.23 -55.88
CA LEU A 566 10.95 -1.95 -57.11
C LEU A 566 9.69 -2.58 -57.74
N ALA A 567 8.55 -2.61 -57.07
CA ALA A 567 7.32 -3.25 -57.53
C ALA A 567 6.79 -2.67 -58.86
N LYS A 568 7.14 -1.41 -59.18
CA LYS A 568 6.77 -0.71 -60.42
C LYS A 568 7.86 -0.70 -61.47
N CYS A 569 9.00 -1.40 -61.23
CA CYS A 569 10.09 -1.44 -62.20
C CYS A 569 9.96 -2.72 -63.07
N TYR A 570 9.25 -2.60 -64.18
CA TYR A 570 9.21 -3.63 -65.20
C TYR A 570 10.50 -3.54 -66.05
N GLY A 571 11.21 -4.66 -66.22
CA GLY A 571 12.39 -4.77 -67.11
C GLY A 571 13.74 -4.77 -66.39
N GLY A 572 14.79 -5.16 -67.09
CA GLY A 572 16.14 -5.44 -66.60
C GLY A 572 17.03 -4.23 -66.29
N ASP A 573 16.49 -3.00 -66.10
CA ASP A 573 17.31 -1.82 -65.83
C ASP A 573 17.85 -1.82 -64.37
N VAL A 574 19.04 -2.41 -64.25
CA VAL A 574 19.79 -2.54 -63.00
C VAL A 574 20.19 -1.19 -62.43
N THR A 575 20.50 -0.22 -63.31
CA THR A 575 20.96 1.13 -62.93
C THR A 575 19.82 1.91 -62.26
N ARG A 576 18.61 1.82 -62.80
CA ARG A 576 17.42 2.50 -62.25
C ARG A 576 17.00 1.87 -60.90
N LYS A 577 17.07 0.54 -60.79
CA LYS A 577 16.83 -0.21 -59.53
C LYS A 577 17.80 0.24 -58.44
N ARG A 578 19.07 0.37 -58.76
CA ARG A 578 20.12 0.80 -57.83
C ARG A 578 19.92 2.24 -57.39
N LYS A 579 19.64 3.19 -58.30
CA LYS A 579 19.33 4.60 -57.95
C LYS A 579 18.10 4.73 -57.07
N LEU A 580 17.05 3.92 -57.25
CA LEU A 580 15.85 3.95 -56.40
C LEU A 580 16.16 3.43 -54.99
N LEU A 581 16.97 2.37 -54.88
CA LEU A 581 17.42 1.83 -53.58
C LEU A 581 18.34 2.82 -52.85
N GLU A 582 19.24 3.50 -53.55
CA GLU A 582 20.10 4.56 -52.98
C GLU A 582 19.29 5.76 -52.49
N LYS A 583 18.32 6.25 -53.27
CA LYS A 583 17.39 7.32 -52.83
C LYS A 583 16.55 6.88 -51.60
N GLN A 584 16.13 5.60 -51.56
CA GLN A 584 15.40 5.10 -50.38
C GLN A 584 16.32 5.02 -49.16
N ALA A 585 17.59 4.64 -49.33
CA ALA A 585 18.56 4.59 -48.23
C ALA A 585 18.89 6.01 -47.72
N GLU A 586 19.07 6.98 -48.60
CA GLU A 586 19.27 8.40 -48.23
C GLU A 586 18.06 8.99 -47.54
N GLY A 587 16.84 8.74 -48.03
CA GLY A 587 15.59 9.15 -47.40
C GLY A 587 15.45 8.58 -46.00
N LYS A 588 15.78 7.33 -45.78
CA LYS A 588 15.80 6.68 -44.47
C LYS A 588 16.83 7.29 -43.52
N LYS A 589 18.04 7.59 -43.98
CA LYS A 589 19.08 8.30 -43.20
C LYS A 589 18.59 9.69 -42.77
N ARG A 590 17.89 10.39 -43.63
CA ARG A 590 17.32 11.71 -43.34
C ARG A 590 16.19 11.65 -42.31
N LEU A 591 15.28 10.69 -42.46
CA LEU A 591 14.22 10.40 -41.50
C LEU A 591 14.77 9.98 -40.11
N LYS A 592 15.85 9.19 -40.07
CA LYS A 592 16.53 8.82 -38.83
C LYS A 592 17.10 10.02 -38.05
N ARG A 593 17.48 11.09 -38.72
CA ARG A 593 17.98 12.34 -38.07
C ARG A 593 16.87 13.24 -37.55
N ILE A 594 15.68 13.19 -38.14
CA ILE A 594 14.57 14.12 -37.86
C ILE A 594 13.44 13.42 -37.10
N GLY A 595 13.22 12.11 -37.33
CA GLY A 595 12.10 11.37 -36.75
C GLY A 595 12.27 11.14 -35.24
N GLN A 596 11.24 11.39 -34.49
CA GLN A 596 11.09 10.90 -33.13
C GLN A 596 10.60 9.44 -33.18
N VAL A 597 11.06 8.60 -32.27
CA VAL A 597 10.59 7.23 -32.13
C VAL A 597 9.38 7.28 -31.20
N GLU A 598 8.24 6.86 -31.70
CA GLU A 598 7.05 6.66 -30.84
C GLU A 598 7.31 5.46 -29.93
N VAL A 599 7.22 5.70 -28.64
CA VAL A 599 7.36 4.68 -27.59
C VAL A 599 5.95 4.41 -27.05
N PRO A 600 5.39 3.22 -27.29
CA PRO A 600 4.06 2.89 -26.81
C PRO A 600 4.05 2.74 -25.29
N GLN A 601 2.88 2.87 -24.69
CA GLN A 601 2.67 2.80 -23.24
C GLN A 601 3.19 1.49 -22.64
N GLU A 602 3.00 0.37 -23.34
CA GLU A 602 3.44 -0.95 -22.92
C GLU A 602 4.96 -1.05 -22.76
N ALA A 603 5.72 -0.21 -23.48
CA ALA A 603 7.17 -0.16 -23.36
C ALA A 603 7.64 0.36 -21.98
N PHE A 604 6.89 1.26 -21.36
CA PHE A 604 7.18 1.76 -20.01
C PHE A 604 6.83 0.70 -18.96
N LEU A 605 5.77 -0.06 -19.17
CA LEU A 605 5.37 -1.19 -18.31
C LEU A 605 6.32 -2.39 -18.42
N ALA A 606 7.11 -2.48 -19.50
CA ALA A 606 8.11 -3.55 -19.68
C ALA A 606 9.18 -3.58 -18.57
N LEU A 607 9.42 -2.45 -17.90
CA LEU A 607 10.31 -2.36 -16.74
C LEU A 607 9.77 -3.10 -15.51
N LEU A 608 8.45 -3.22 -15.37
CA LEU A 608 7.79 -3.89 -14.25
C LEU A 608 7.96 -5.42 -14.30
N LYS A 609 7.99 -5.97 -15.50
CA LYS A 609 8.13 -7.41 -15.71
C LYS A 609 9.61 -7.80 -15.88
N ARG A 610 10.39 -7.91 -14.80
CA ARG A 610 11.82 -8.30 -14.84
C ARG A 610 12.08 -9.79 -14.96
N GLY A 611 11.05 -10.66 -14.97
CA GLY A 611 11.17 -12.11 -15.16
C GLY A 611 11.16 -12.53 -16.66
N LYS A 612 11.84 -13.61 -17.02
CA LYS A 612 11.61 -14.30 -18.29
C LYS A 612 10.20 -14.88 -18.26
N GLU A 613 9.35 -14.47 -19.19
CA GLU A 613 8.24 -15.32 -19.59
C GLU A 613 8.86 -16.54 -20.26
N GLY A 614 8.92 -17.67 -19.54
CA GLY A 614 9.30 -18.98 -20.06
C GLY A 614 8.10 -19.69 -20.63
#